data_d93e2caab956355e1d33042ebf7cd586
#
_entry.id   d93e2caab956355e1d33042ebf7cd586
#
_cell.length_a   1.000
_cell.length_b   1.000
_cell.length_c   1.000
_cell.angle_alpha   90.00
_cell.angle_beta   90.00
_cell.angle_gamma   90.00
#
_symmetry.space_group_name_H-M   'P 1'
#
loop_
_entity.id
_entity.type
_entity.pdbx_description
1 polymer ?
#
loop_
_entity_poly.entity_id
_entity_poly.type
_entity_poly.pdbx_seq_one_letter_code
_entity_poly.pdbx_strand_id
1 'polypeptide(L)'
;MATKTHKSSARRTNKTGIPVRSIPPPPADASAATPQSDAHAPVIERAFGLGPGGLPSEREPHSVERLDGLHSLAGGILESLAPRVIRDLNHELRDRLDKAPLELNSYGYDPWGLNCDVARRTLLVFALFYKYYFRVKAYGLENLPKGRMLIIGNHAGQIAIDASMIGMATVLEADPPRFLRGMGEYWLPTLPFFNVFMARVGGVVGTPKNCVDILHHEEAVIAFPEGVRGMNKPFSERYQLQEFGNGFMRLALQTNTPIVPVAVVGSEEQAISIGNFMPLARLFSMPAFPILLNYFPLPTRYHIYFGEPMEFRGNPNDEDEVIVKKVEQVKGRIHDMIQRGLRQRRSIFF
;
A
#
# COMPACT_ATOMS: atom_id res chain seq x y z
N MET A 1 -49.26 -5.87 61.20
CA MET A 1 -48.92 -4.50 60.78
C MET A 1 -47.78 -4.59 59.79
N ALA A 2 -48.05 -4.37 58.52
CA ALA A 2 -47.11 -4.51 57.41
C ALA A 2 -46.66 -3.14 56.93
N THR A 3 -45.38 -2.86 56.98
CA THR A 3 -44.74 -1.65 56.46
C THR A 3 -44.22 -1.91 55.04
N LYS A 4 -44.80 -1.20 54.06
CA LYS A 4 -44.37 -1.17 52.68
C LYS A 4 -43.19 -0.17 52.52
N THR A 5 -42.08 -0.67 52.04
CA THR A 5 -40.95 0.16 51.60
C THR A 5 -41.04 0.42 50.08
N HIS A 6 -41.20 1.66 49.69
CA HIS A 6 -41.10 2.15 48.32
C HIS A 6 -39.62 2.20 47.88
N LYS A 7 -39.25 1.51 46.81
CA LYS A 7 -37.99 1.71 46.12
C LYS A 7 -38.18 2.77 45.00
N SER A 8 -37.55 3.91 45.18
CA SER A 8 -37.40 4.97 44.16
C SER A 8 -36.39 4.53 43.09
N SER A 9 -36.83 4.47 41.86
CA SER A 9 -35.95 4.24 40.70
C SER A 9 -35.39 5.59 40.22
N ALA A 10 -34.10 5.79 40.42
CA ALA A 10 -33.39 6.98 39.93
C ALA A 10 -33.16 6.88 38.42
N ARG A 11 -33.75 7.79 37.66
CA ARG A 11 -33.48 7.99 36.24
C ARG A 11 -32.09 8.60 36.05
N ARG A 12 -31.20 7.90 35.37
CA ARG A 12 -29.94 8.47 34.87
C ARG A 12 -30.22 9.28 33.61
N THR A 13 -29.90 10.56 33.60
CA THR A 13 -29.91 11.43 32.42
C THR A 13 -28.47 11.71 31.98
N ASN A 14 -28.26 11.76 30.67
CA ASN A 14 -26.98 12.15 30.09
C ASN A 14 -26.88 13.70 30.12
N LYS A 15 -25.67 14.24 30.07
CA LYS A 15 -25.36 15.70 30.16
C LYS A 15 -26.03 16.59 29.09
N THR A 16 -26.77 16.02 28.14
CA THR A 16 -27.50 16.74 27.08
C THR A 16 -29.01 16.71 27.24
N GLY A 17 -29.56 16.21 28.36
CA GLY A 17 -30.99 16.27 28.67
C GLY A 17 -31.95 15.44 27.81
N ILE A 18 -31.45 14.53 26.95
CA ILE A 18 -32.27 13.70 26.10
C ILE A 18 -32.54 12.34 26.80
N PRO A 19 -33.80 11.88 26.92
CA PRO A 19 -34.10 10.62 27.58
C PRO A 19 -33.66 9.40 26.73
N VAL A 20 -32.85 8.53 27.31
CA VAL A 20 -32.43 7.25 26.67
C VAL A 20 -33.57 6.24 26.79
N ARG A 21 -34.13 5.82 25.66
CA ARG A 21 -35.10 4.71 25.57
C ARG A 21 -34.36 3.39 25.67
N SER A 22 -34.63 2.61 26.73
CA SER A 22 -34.12 1.25 26.88
C SER A 22 -34.81 0.31 25.88
N ILE A 23 -34.02 -0.41 25.09
CA ILE A 23 -34.48 -1.49 24.21
C ILE A 23 -34.61 -2.75 25.09
N PRO A 24 -35.77 -3.46 25.07
CA PRO A 24 -35.92 -4.71 25.80
C PRO A 24 -35.12 -5.84 25.12
N PRO A 25 -34.64 -6.84 25.87
CA PRO A 25 -33.96 -7.99 25.29
C PRO A 25 -34.93 -8.87 24.49
N PRO A 26 -34.42 -9.59 23.45
CA PRO A 26 -35.23 -10.47 22.63
C PRO A 26 -35.74 -11.67 23.47
N PRO A 27 -36.96 -12.19 23.17
CA PRO A 27 -37.49 -13.37 23.84
C PRO A 27 -36.68 -14.62 23.46
N ALA A 28 -36.45 -15.49 24.44
CA ALA A 28 -35.91 -16.81 24.24
C ALA A 28 -37.03 -17.74 23.75
N ASP A 29 -36.64 -18.68 22.87
CA ASP A 29 -37.39 -19.81 22.32
C ASP A 29 -38.42 -19.53 21.22
N ALA A 30 -38.04 -19.89 20.01
CA ALA A 30 -38.90 -20.55 19.00
C ALA A 30 -38.05 -21.38 18.05
N SER A 31 -38.14 -22.69 18.21
CA SER A 31 -37.61 -23.71 17.31
C SER A 31 -38.32 -23.69 15.96
N ALA A 32 -37.53 -23.90 14.91
CA ALA A 32 -37.89 -24.53 13.62
C ALA A 32 -39.18 -24.09 12.92
N ALA A 33 -39.03 -23.18 11.96
CA ALA A 33 -39.85 -23.19 10.74
C ALA A 33 -39.02 -22.54 9.61
N THR A 34 -38.80 -23.31 8.56
CA THR A 34 -38.21 -22.90 7.30
C THR A 34 -39.14 -21.86 6.65
N PRO A 35 -38.69 -20.63 6.37
CA PRO A 35 -39.47 -19.74 5.51
C PRO A 35 -39.06 -19.97 4.06
N GLN A 36 -40.08 -20.20 3.25
CA GLN A 36 -40.05 -20.07 1.79
C GLN A 36 -39.44 -18.71 1.40
N SER A 37 -38.52 -18.78 0.45
CA SER A 37 -37.97 -17.62 -0.24
C SER A 37 -39.08 -16.97 -1.05
N ASP A 38 -39.37 -15.67 -0.78
CA ASP A 38 -39.67 -14.71 -1.86
C ASP A 38 -39.78 -13.30 -1.23
N ALA A 39 -39.10 -12.39 -1.87
CA ALA A 39 -39.13 -10.94 -1.69
C ALA A 39 -38.03 -10.36 -0.75
N HIS A 40 -36.81 -10.26 -1.32
CA HIS A 40 -35.92 -9.08 -1.22
C HIS A 40 -34.58 -9.39 -1.93
N ALA A 41 -34.60 -9.26 -3.27
CA ALA A 41 -33.37 -9.16 -4.03
C ALA A 41 -32.63 -7.86 -3.61
N PRO A 42 -31.34 -7.91 -3.32
CA PRO A 42 -30.60 -6.73 -2.92
C PRO A 42 -30.59 -5.69 -4.07
N VAL A 43 -30.60 -4.42 -3.70
CA VAL A 43 -30.69 -3.23 -4.58
C VAL A 43 -29.65 -3.22 -5.71
N ILE A 44 -28.59 -4.01 -5.60
CA ILE A 44 -27.52 -4.17 -6.58
C ILE A 44 -28.00 -4.87 -7.87
N GLU A 45 -28.96 -5.81 -7.80
CA GLU A 45 -29.46 -6.52 -8.99
C GLU A 45 -30.28 -5.62 -9.92
N ARG A 46 -30.93 -4.59 -9.38
CA ARG A 46 -31.72 -3.63 -10.19
C ARG A 46 -30.87 -2.65 -10.99
N ALA A 47 -29.63 -2.42 -10.59
CA ALA A 47 -28.73 -1.47 -11.26
C ALA A 47 -28.12 -2.06 -12.55
N PHE A 48 -28.12 -3.39 -12.72
CA PHE A 48 -27.44 -4.06 -13.83
C PHE A 48 -28.37 -4.86 -14.75
N GLY A 49 -29.73 -4.73 -14.60
CA GLY A 49 -30.69 -5.30 -15.53
C GLY A 49 -30.73 -6.83 -15.56
N LEU A 50 -30.35 -7.51 -14.49
CA LEU A 50 -30.42 -8.97 -14.38
C LEU A 50 -31.83 -9.38 -13.94
N GLY A 51 -32.62 -9.91 -14.84
CA GLY A 51 -33.94 -10.49 -14.57
C GLY A 51 -33.83 -11.85 -13.85
N PRO A 52 -34.93 -12.33 -13.21
CA PRO A 52 -34.91 -13.60 -12.49
C PRO A 52 -34.92 -14.78 -13.50
N GLY A 53 -33.77 -15.26 -13.85
CA GLY A 53 -33.66 -16.40 -14.77
C GLY A 53 -32.27 -16.57 -15.34
N GLY A 54 -31.45 -17.36 -14.69
CA GLY A 54 -30.23 -17.90 -15.26
C GLY A 54 -28.97 -17.12 -14.89
N LEU A 55 -28.21 -17.71 -14.01
CA LEU A 55 -26.75 -17.49 -13.99
C LEU A 55 -26.24 -17.75 -15.40
N PRO A 56 -25.52 -16.80 -16.05
CA PRO A 56 -24.88 -17.10 -17.31
C PRO A 56 -23.87 -18.19 -17.04
N SER A 57 -24.06 -19.35 -17.69
CA SER A 57 -23.03 -20.37 -17.79
C SER A 57 -21.72 -19.70 -18.16
N GLU A 58 -20.71 -19.95 -17.35
CA GLU A 58 -19.28 -19.79 -17.62
C GLU A 58 -18.94 -19.06 -18.92
N ARG A 59 -19.06 -17.72 -18.89
CA ARG A 59 -18.31 -16.90 -19.83
C ARG A 59 -16.96 -16.65 -19.17
N GLU A 60 -15.97 -17.34 -19.65
CA GLU A 60 -14.58 -17.04 -19.38
C GLU A 60 -14.34 -15.52 -19.50
N PRO A 61 -13.64 -14.90 -18.57
CA PRO A 61 -13.38 -13.48 -18.61
C PRO A 61 -12.36 -13.16 -19.71
N HIS A 62 -12.82 -12.88 -20.92
CA HIS A 62 -11.99 -12.43 -22.07
C HIS A 62 -11.12 -11.21 -21.76
N SER A 63 -11.35 -10.51 -20.66
CA SER A 63 -10.52 -9.39 -20.20
C SER A 63 -9.24 -9.84 -19.52
N VAL A 64 -9.21 -11.01 -18.88
CA VAL A 64 -8.02 -11.56 -18.22
C VAL A 64 -7.03 -12.06 -19.28
N GLU A 65 -7.51 -12.73 -20.34
CA GLU A 65 -6.66 -13.17 -21.44
C GLU A 65 -5.94 -12.04 -22.17
N ARG A 66 -6.54 -10.86 -22.28
CA ARG A 66 -5.87 -9.69 -22.91
C ARG A 66 -4.74 -9.13 -22.07
N LEU A 67 -4.88 -9.13 -20.73
CA LEU A 67 -3.80 -8.71 -19.84
C LEU A 67 -2.69 -9.75 -19.79
N ASP A 68 -3.05 -11.02 -19.76
CA ASP A 68 -2.09 -12.12 -19.85
C ASP A 68 -1.36 -12.13 -21.20
N GLY A 69 -2.03 -11.77 -22.29
CA GLY A 69 -1.44 -11.62 -23.61
C GLY A 69 -0.41 -10.48 -23.69
N LEU A 70 -0.68 -9.31 -23.11
CA LEU A 70 0.27 -8.19 -23.06
C LEU A 70 1.49 -8.51 -22.17
N HIS A 71 1.26 -9.17 -21.02
CA HIS A 71 2.36 -9.62 -20.16
C HIS A 71 3.18 -10.74 -20.81
N SER A 72 2.54 -11.64 -21.56
CA SER A 72 3.22 -12.69 -22.32
C SER A 72 4.06 -12.12 -23.46
N LEU A 73 3.56 -11.11 -24.18
CA LEU A 73 4.30 -10.43 -25.25
C LEU A 73 5.50 -9.65 -24.71
N ALA A 74 5.35 -8.91 -23.63
CA ALA A 74 6.44 -8.19 -22.99
C ALA A 74 7.51 -9.17 -22.46
N GLY A 75 7.10 -10.28 -21.84
CA GLY A 75 7.99 -11.35 -21.40
C GLY A 75 8.76 -11.98 -22.55
N GLY A 76 8.09 -12.32 -23.65
CA GLY A 76 8.70 -12.93 -24.82
C GLY A 76 9.71 -12.02 -25.55
N ILE A 77 9.42 -10.72 -25.64
CA ILE A 77 10.36 -9.75 -26.25
C ILE A 77 11.61 -9.59 -25.37
N LEU A 78 11.45 -9.50 -24.06
CA LEU A 78 12.56 -9.44 -23.11
C LEU A 78 13.42 -10.71 -23.15
N GLU A 79 12.80 -11.88 -23.21
CA GLU A 79 13.51 -13.17 -23.33
C GLU A 79 14.30 -13.29 -24.62
N SER A 80 13.87 -12.68 -25.72
CA SER A 80 14.60 -12.69 -26.98
C SER A 80 15.85 -11.79 -26.96
N LEU A 81 15.83 -10.70 -26.15
CA LEU A 81 16.93 -9.75 -26.07
C LEU A 81 18.08 -10.18 -25.15
N ALA A 82 17.82 -10.94 -24.11
CA ALA A 82 18.84 -11.42 -23.17
C ALA A 82 18.42 -12.72 -22.47
N PRO A 83 18.35 -13.86 -23.18
CA PRO A 83 17.65 -15.06 -22.71
C PRO A 83 18.18 -15.65 -21.40
N ARG A 84 19.48 -15.54 -21.14
CA ARG A 84 20.09 -16.09 -19.90
C ARG A 84 19.78 -15.21 -18.70
N VAL A 85 20.07 -13.92 -18.78
CA VAL A 85 19.86 -12.97 -17.68
C VAL A 85 18.40 -12.96 -17.22
N ILE A 86 17.47 -12.95 -18.16
CA ILE A 86 16.03 -12.92 -17.84
C ILE A 86 15.57 -14.24 -17.21
N ARG A 87 16.06 -15.37 -17.72
CA ARG A 87 15.76 -16.67 -17.15
C ARG A 87 16.28 -16.81 -15.72
N ASP A 88 17.55 -16.44 -15.49
CA ASP A 88 18.18 -16.51 -14.18
C ASP A 88 17.47 -15.59 -13.17
N LEU A 89 17.11 -14.38 -13.60
CA LEU A 89 16.39 -13.43 -12.76
C LEU A 89 14.95 -13.89 -12.47
N ASN A 90 14.29 -14.51 -13.44
CA ASN A 90 12.95 -15.08 -13.25
C ASN A 90 12.98 -16.28 -12.28
N HIS A 91 14.03 -17.10 -12.35
CA HIS A 91 14.24 -18.20 -11.42
C HIS A 91 14.50 -17.66 -9.99
N GLU A 92 15.40 -16.71 -9.86
CA GLU A 92 15.67 -16.04 -8.59
C GLU A 92 14.40 -15.44 -7.96
N LEU A 93 13.59 -14.71 -8.74
CA LEU A 93 12.33 -14.13 -8.26
C LEU A 93 11.34 -15.21 -7.81
N ARG A 94 11.25 -16.32 -8.55
CA ARG A 94 10.40 -17.45 -8.14
C ARG A 94 10.84 -17.99 -6.79
N ASP A 95 12.12 -18.33 -6.64
CA ASP A 95 12.67 -18.88 -5.41
C ASP A 95 12.49 -17.94 -4.22
N ARG A 96 12.57 -16.62 -4.45
CA ARG A 96 12.37 -15.61 -3.41
C ARG A 96 10.90 -15.46 -3.04
N LEU A 97 9.99 -15.44 -4.01
CA LEU A 97 8.55 -15.35 -3.75
C LEU A 97 8.00 -16.61 -3.08
N ASP A 98 8.51 -17.80 -3.45
CA ASP A 98 8.11 -19.07 -2.83
C ASP A 98 8.54 -19.14 -1.34
N LYS A 99 9.56 -18.38 -0.95
CA LYS A 99 10.01 -18.24 0.45
C LYS A 99 9.34 -17.09 1.20
N ALA A 100 8.64 -16.20 0.50
CA ALA A 100 7.95 -15.09 1.15
C ALA A 100 6.73 -15.61 1.92
N PRO A 101 6.47 -15.10 3.13
CA PRO A 101 5.35 -15.53 3.96
C PRO A 101 4.02 -14.94 3.42
N LEU A 102 3.52 -15.47 2.31
CA LEU A 102 2.26 -15.08 1.69
C LEU A 102 1.20 -16.16 1.91
N GLU A 103 0.02 -15.75 2.36
CA GLU A 103 -1.14 -16.64 2.50
C GLU A 103 -1.89 -16.72 1.18
N LEU A 104 -1.67 -17.77 0.40
CA LEU A 104 -2.27 -17.95 -0.91
C LEU A 104 -3.30 -19.09 -0.90
N ASN A 105 -4.42 -18.88 -1.61
CA ASN A 105 -5.38 -19.94 -1.89
C ASN A 105 -4.89 -20.88 -3.00
N SER A 106 -5.68 -21.93 -3.31
CA SER A 106 -5.33 -22.93 -4.34
C SER A 106 -5.16 -22.39 -5.76
N TYR A 107 -5.64 -21.17 -6.01
CA TYR A 107 -5.52 -20.47 -7.30
C TYR A 107 -4.38 -19.45 -7.32
N GLY A 108 -3.56 -19.38 -6.27
CA GLY A 108 -2.43 -18.45 -6.15
C GLY A 108 -2.81 -17.02 -5.83
N TYR A 109 -4.00 -16.81 -5.22
CA TYR A 109 -4.48 -15.50 -4.78
C TYR A 109 -4.44 -15.37 -3.27
N ASP A 110 -4.09 -14.20 -2.81
CA ASP A 110 -4.25 -13.80 -1.42
C ASP A 110 -5.64 -13.17 -1.14
N PRO A 111 -5.97 -12.86 0.12
CA PRO A 111 -7.25 -12.23 0.48
C PRO A 111 -7.49 -10.85 -0.13
N TRP A 112 -6.45 -10.13 -0.52
CA TRP A 112 -6.54 -8.76 -1.10
C TRP A 112 -6.41 -8.73 -2.62
N GLY A 113 -6.29 -9.87 -3.28
CA GLY A 113 -6.28 -10.00 -4.73
C GLY A 113 -4.91 -10.05 -5.38
N LEU A 114 -3.81 -10.09 -4.61
CA LEU A 114 -2.48 -10.41 -5.14
C LEU A 114 -2.54 -11.76 -5.83
N ASN A 115 -1.97 -11.84 -7.02
CA ASN A 115 -1.73 -13.10 -7.71
C ASN A 115 -0.23 -13.28 -7.92
N CYS A 116 0.34 -14.35 -7.39
CA CYS A 116 1.79 -14.57 -7.42
C CYS A 116 2.38 -14.64 -8.82
N ASP A 117 1.67 -15.21 -9.79
CA ASP A 117 2.17 -15.32 -11.17
C ASP A 117 2.18 -13.95 -11.87
N VAL A 118 1.11 -13.15 -11.70
CA VAL A 118 1.05 -11.79 -12.25
C VAL A 118 2.10 -10.91 -11.56
N ALA A 119 2.19 -10.98 -10.24
CA ALA A 119 3.20 -10.25 -9.48
C ALA A 119 4.61 -10.60 -9.95
N ARG A 120 4.95 -11.87 -10.07
CA ARG A 120 6.27 -12.35 -10.53
C ARG A 120 6.64 -11.80 -11.90
N ARG A 121 5.71 -11.84 -12.89
CA ARG A 121 5.94 -11.32 -14.24
C ARG A 121 6.18 -9.81 -14.22
N THR A 122 5.43 -9.08 -13.40
CA THR A 122 5.59 -7.63 -13.24
C THR A 122 6.89 -7.29 -12.51
N LEU A 123 7.20 -8.01 -11.43
CA LEU A 123 8.43 -7.84 -10.65
C LEU A 123 9.68 -8.15 -11.48
N LEU A 124 9.61 -9.02 -12.49
CA LEU A 124 10.73 -9.27 -13.40
C LEU A 124 11.20 -8.01 -14.12
N VAL A 125 10.27 -7.16 -14.55
CA VAL A 125 10.60 -5.86 -15.16
C VAL A 125 11.27 -4.95 -14.14
N PHE A 126 10.71 -4.84 -12.93
CA PHE A 126 11.30 -4.03 -11.87
C PHE A 126 12.65 -4.59 -11.37
N ALA A 127 12.85 -5.89 -11.41
CA ALA A 127 14.13 -6.52 -11.09
C ALA A 127 15.23 -6.15 -12.09
N LEU A 128 14.90 -6.04 -13.39
CA LEU A 128 15.82 -5.50 -14.40
C LEU A 128 16.18 -4.05 -14.12
N PHE A 129 15.19 -3.20 -13.78
CA PHE A 129 15.44 -1.82 -13.36
C PHE A 129 16.31 -1.78 -12.10
N TYR A 130 16.01 -2.60 -11.12
CA TYR A 130 16.74 -2.70 -9.86
C TYR A 130 18.21 -3.04 -10.06
N LYS A 131 18.50 -4.15 -10.76
CA LYS A 131 19.86 -4.67 -10.90
C LYS A 131 20.69 -3.92 -11.93
N TYR A 132 20.09 -3.56 -13.08
CA TYR A 132 20.87 -3.12 -14.24
C TYR A 132 20.69 -1.62 -14.56
N TYR A 133 19.48 -1.09 -14.41
CA TYR A 133 19.22 0.29 -14.79
C TYR A 133 19.59 1.27 -13.69
N PHE A 134 18.95 1.15 -12.51
CA PHE A 134 19.24 1.99 -11.35
C PHE A 134 20.39 1.45 -10.50
N ARG A 135 20.80 0.22 -10.72
CA ARG A 135 21.94 -0.45 -10.00
C ARG A 135 21.84 -0.21 -8.50
N VAL A 136 20.67 -0.52 -7.96
CA VAL A 136 20.30 -0.23 -6.58
C VAL A 136 21.27 -0.88 -5.61
N LYS A 137 21.60 -0.16 -4.56
CA LYS A 137 22.30 -0.68 -3.38
C LYS A 137 21.42 -0.48 -2.15
N ALA A 138 21.05 -1.57 -1.51
CA ALA A 138 20.28 -1.57 -0.28
C ALA A 138 21.22 -1.79 0.93
N TYR A 139 20.90 -1.13 2.05
CA TYR A 139 21.66 -1.19 3.29
C TYR A 139 20.70 -1.30 4.47
N GLY A 140 21.03 -2.09 5.48
CA GLY A 140 20.24 -2.21 6.70
C GLY A 140 19.02 -3.15 6.55
N LEU A 141 19.02 -4.05 5.58
CA LEU A 141 17.95 -5.04 5.40
C LEU A 141 17.87 -6.03 6.56
N GLU A 142 18.95 -6.22 7.27
CA GLU A 142 19.05 -6.99 8.51
C GLU A 142 18.21 -6.40 9.66
N ASN A 143 17.82 -5.12 9.56
CA ASN A 143 16.96 -4.45 10.53
C ASN A 143 15.47 -4.79 10.36
N LEU A 144 15.08 -5.45 9.25
CA LEU A 144 13.68 -5.69 8.96
C LEU A 144 13.05 -6.69 9.95
N PRO A 145 11.93 -6.34 10.61
CA PRO A 145 11.19 -7.26 11.44
C PRO A 145 10.70 -8.49 10.67
N LYS A 146 10.67 -9.64 11.30
CA LYS A 146 10.12 -10.88 10.70
C LYS A 146 8.60 -10.84 10.58
N GLY A 147 7.90 -10.18 11.52
CA GLY A 147 6.46 -9.98 11.52
C GLY A 147 6.03 -8.71 10.77
N ARG A 148 4.89 -8.17 11.18
CA ARG A 148 4.33 -6.93 10.63
C ARG A 148 5.30 -5.77 10.74
N MET A 149 5.28 -4.91 9.74
CA MET A 149 6.05 -3.67 9.76
C MET A 149 5.41 -2.61 8.88
N LEU A 150 5.63 -1.36 9.26
CA LEU A 150 5.22 -0.20 8.49
C LEU A 150 6.47 0.53 7.98
N ILE A 151 6.76 0.39 6.69
CA ILE A 151 7.87 1.07 6.03
C ILE A 151 7.44 2.50 5.69
N ILE A 152 8.20 3.48 6.17
CA ILE A 152 7.96 4.89 5.95
C ILE A 152 9.18 5.51 5.28
N GLY A 153 9.00 6.08 4.10
CA GLY A 153 10.09 6.66 3.31
C GLY A 153 9.80 8.05 2.75
N ASN A 154 10.85 8.70 2.22
CA ASN A 154 10.72 9.87 1.35
C ASN A 154 10.18 9.43 -0.01
N HIS A 155 9.32 10.27 -0.61
CA HIS A 155 8.68 9.97 -1.88
C HIS A 155 9.15 10.93 -2.98
N ALA A 156 9.44 10.35 -4.16
CA ALA A 156 10.00 11.14 -5.24
C ALA A 156 9.73 10.54 -6.61
N GLY A 157 9.82 11.38 -7.63
CA GLY A 157 10.00 10.92 -9.01
C GLY A 157 8.74 10.69 -9.81
N GLN A 158 7.62 11.37 -9.51
CA GLN A 158 6.41 11.47 -10.34
C GLN A 158 5.68 10.14 -10.63
N ILE A 159 6.39 9.05 -10.70
CA ILE A 159 5.91 7.67 -10.78
C ILE A 159 6.57 6.92 -9.62
N ALA A 160 5.82 6.14 -8.87
CA ALA A 160 6.26 5.43 -7.66
C ALA A 160 7.33 4.34 -7.93
N ILE A 161 8.38 4.68 -8.71
CA ILE A 161 9.52 3.80 -8.99
C ILE A 161 10.30 3.53 -7.69
N ASP A 162 10.44 4.52 -6.83
CA ASP A 162 11.06 4.40 -5.51
C ASP A 162 10.40 3.31 -4.67
N ALA A 163 9.06 3.29 -4.61
CA ALA A 163 8.31 2.22 -3.94
C ALA A 163 8.62 0.84 -4.52
N SER A 164 8.68 0.75 -5.85
CA SER A 164 9.02 -0.50 -6.54
C SER A 164 10.46 -0.94 -6.25
N MET A 165 11.41 -0.01 -6.17
CA MET A 165 12.81 -0.33 -5.84
C MET A 165 12.98 -0.74 -4.37
N ILE A 166 12.24 -0.11 -3.44
CA ILE A 166 12.20 -0.56 -2.02
C ILE A 166 11.61 -1.98 -1.95
N GLY A 167 10.49 -2.22 -2.64
CA GLY A 167 9.87 -3.55 -2.69
C GLY A 167 10.80 -4.60 -3.31
N MET A 168 11.54 -4.27 -4.37
CA MET A 168 12.53 -5.17 -4.95
C MET A 168 13.66 -5.48 -3.99
N ALA A 169 14.16 -4.50 -3.22
CA ALA A 169 15.19 -4.73 -2.20
C ALA A 169 14.71 -5.76 -1.15
N THR A 170 13.48 -5.61 -0.65
CA THR A 170 12.93 -6.53 0.35
C THR A 170 12.61 -7.92 -0.19
N VAL A 171 12.23 -8.04 -1.46
CA VAL A 171 12.01 -9.33 -2.10
C VAL A 171 13.33 -10.01 -2.44
N LEU A 172 14.28 -9.32 -3.07
CA LEU A 172 15.50 -9.94 -3.58
C LEU A 172 16.59 -10.14 -2.52
N GLU A 173 16.72 -9.22 -1.55
CA GLU A 173 17.89 -9.18 -0.67
C GLU A 173 17.57 -9.37 0.82
N ALA A 174 16.32 -9.17 1.29
CA ALA A 174 15.97 -9.42 2.69
C ALA A 174 15.93 -10.92 3.02
N ASP A 175 16.21 -11.29 4.27
CA ASP A 175 16.13 -12.69 4.75
C ASP A 175 15.32 -12.76 6.07
N PRO A 176 14.12 -13.37 6.05
CA PRO A 176 13.39 -13.91 4.90
C PRO A 176 12.94 -12.83 3.90
N PRO A 177 12.62 -13.20 2.64
CA PRO A 177 12.06 -12.28 1.66
C PRO A 177 10.75 -11.68 2.17
N ARG A 178 10.54 -10.38 1.93
CA ARG A 178 9.33 -9.69 2.37
C ARG A 178 8.65 -9.04 1.17
N PHE A 179 7.38 -9.38 0.98
CA PHE A 179 6.54 -8.69 0.01
C PHE A 179 5.94 -7.43 0.67
N LEU A 180 6.04 -6.28 -0.01
CA LEU A 180 5.51 -5.03 0.50
C LEU A 180 4.17 -4.70 -0.14
N ARG A 181 3.16 -4.39 0.69
CA ARG A 181 1.87 -3.88 0.24
C ARG A 181 1.96 -2.39 -0.01
N GLY A 182 1.94 -1.99 -1.27
CA GLY A 182 1.90 -0.57 -1.63
C GLY A 182 0.53 0.04 -1.37
N MET A 183 0.51 1.15 -0.62
CA MET A 183 -0.72 1.91 -0.39
C MET A 183 -0.95 2.89 -1.53
N GLY A 184 -1.97 2.62 -2.36
CA GLY A 184 -2.36 3.46 -3.47
C GLY A 184 -3.33 4.57 -3.05
N GLU A 185 -3.22 5.73 -3.70
CA GLU A 185 -4.16 6.84 -3.55
C GLU A 185 -5.58 6.46 -4.02
N TYR A 186 -6.60 7.08 -3.43
CA TYR A 186 -8.03 6.77 -3.69
C TYR A 186 -8.47 6.95 -5.14
N TRP A 187 -7.80 7.78 -5.93
CA TRP A 187 -8.13 8.02 -7.33
C TRP A 187 -7.54 6.94 -8.27
N LEU A 188 -6.47 6.25 -7.87
CA LEU A 188 -5.83 5.23 -8.71
C LEU A 188 -6.78 4.10 -9.13
N PRO A 189 -7.61 3.54 -8.25
CA PRO A 189 -8.59 2.52 -8.64
C PRO A 189 -9.69 3.01 -9.58
N THR A 190 -9.85 4.32 -9.78
CA THR A 190 -10.84 4.86 -10.73
C THR A 190 -10.34 4.80 -12.18
N LEU A 191 -9.05 4.56 -12.38
CA LEU A 191 -8.48 4.38 -13.72
C LEU A 191 -8.89 3.02 -14.29
N PRO A 192 -9.38 2.96 -15.53
CA PRO A 192 -9.78 1.72 -16.17
C PRO A 192 -8.66 0.68 -16.16
N PHE A 193 -8.96 -0.55 -15.80
CA PHE A 193 -8.04 -1.70 -15.73
C PHE A 193 -6.92 -1.58 -14.67
N PHE A 194 -6.59 -0.37 -14.21
CA PHE A 194 -5.51 -0.15 -13.25
C PHE A 194 -5.84 -0.70 -11.87
N ASN A 195 -7.09 -0.64 -11.44
CA ASN A 195 -7.55 -1.21 -10.17
C ASN A 195 -7.27 -2.73 -10.09
N VAL A 196 -7.60 -3.46 -11.17
CA VAL A 196 -7.36 -4.90 -11.24
C VAL A 196 -5.86 -5.19 -11.25
N PHE A 197 -5.10 -4.48 -12.08
CA PHE A 197 -3.65 -4.62 -12.14
C PHE A 197 -3.00 -4.33 -10.78
N MET A 198 -3.36 -3.22 -10.13
CA MET A 198 -2.83 -2.82 -8.83
C MET A 198 -3.06 -3.93 -7.79
N ALA A 199 -4.29 -4.48 -7.70
CA ALA A 199 -4.58 -5.57 -6.78
C ALA A 199 -3.76 -6.83 -7.10
N ARG A 200 -3.62 -7.20 -8.40
CA ARG A 200 -2.84 -8.38 -8.84
C ARG A 200 -1.36 -8.29 -8.49
N VAL A 201 -0.81 -7.12 -8.42
CA VAL A 201 0.60 -6.90 -8.03
C VAL A 201 0.77 -6.53 -6.55
N GLY A 202 -0.29 -6.71 -5.75
CA GLY A 202 -0.24 -6.52 -4.29
C GLY A 202 -0.42 -5.09 -3.81
N GLY A 203 -0.78 -4.16 -4.70
CA GLY A 203 -1.19 -2.82 -4.30
C GLY A 203 -2.60 -2.82 -3.70
N VAL A 204 -2.81 -2.04 -2.66
CA VAL A 204 -4.07 -1.93 -1.95
C VAL A 204 -4.45 -0.45 -1.80
N VAL A 205 -5.75 -0.15 -1.81
CA VAL A 205 -6.19 1.22 -1.52
C VAL A 205 -5.85 1.58 -0.09
N GLY A 206 -5.18 2.72 0.11
CA GLY A 206 -4.67 3.19 1.40
C GLY A 206 -5.75 3.63 2.39
N THR A 207 -6.81 2.81 2.59
CA THR A 207 -7.79 3.05 3.64
C THR A 207 -7.25 2.59 4.99
N PRO A 208 -7.58 3.26 6.11
CA PRO A 208 -7.18 2.79 7.44
C PRO A 208 -7.58 1.34 7.70
N LYS A 209 -8.79 0.94 7.25
CA LYS A 209 -9.28 -0.43 7.42
C LYS A 209 -8.39 -1.46 6.71
N ASN A 210 -8.05 -1.22 5.44
CA ASN A 210 -7.20 -2.14 4.68
C ASN A 210 -5.80 -2.25 5.31
N CYS A 211 -5.24 -1.10 5.74
CA CYS A 211 -3.92 -1.09 6.39
C CYS A 211 -3.93 -1.87 7.70
N VAL A 212 -4.95 -1.67 8.54
CA VAL A 212 -5.12 -2.40 9.81
C VAL A 212 -5.24 -3.91 9.55
N ASP A 213 -6.06 -4.29 8.58
CA ASP A 213 -6.30 -5.69 8.23
C ASP A 213 -5.01 -6.39 7.77
N ILE A 214 -4.26 -5.78 6.86
CA ILE A 214 -2.98 -6.29 6.36
C ILE A 214 -1.95 -6.44 7.50
N LEU A 215 -1.84 -5.44 8.38
CA LEU A 215 -0.90 -5.48 9.49
C LEU A 215 -1.28 -6.54 10.54
N HIS A 216 -2.58 -6.81 10.74
CA HIS A 216 -3.04 -7.91 11.60
C HIS A 216 -2.71 -9.30 11.03
N HIS A 217 -2.52 -9.42 9.71
CA HIS A 217 -2.03 -10.65 9.07
C HIS A 217 -0.49 -10.71 9.00
N GLU A 218 0.21 -9.95 9.85
CA GLU A 218 1.68 -9.94 9.96
C GLU A 218 2.41 -9.57 8.66
N GLU A 219 1.74 -8.87 7.75
CA GLU A 219 2.33 -8.42 6.49
C GLU A 219 3.04 -7.06 6.62
N ALA A 220 3.77 -6.71 5.59
CA ALA A 220 4.54 -5.47 5.51
C ALA A 220 3.82 -4.44 4.62
N VAL A 221 3.64 -3.24 5.13
CA VAL A 221 3.02 -2.12 4.44
C VAL A 221 4.05 -1.05 4.15
N ILE A 222 4.05 -0.50 2.94
CA ILE A 222 4.83 0.70 2.61
C ILE A 222 3.92 1.89 2.39
N ALA A 223 4.26 3.00 3.02
CA ALA A 223 3.56 4.27 2.86
C ALA A 223 4.53 5.45 2.82
N PHE A 224 4.14 6.48 2.07
CA PHE A 224 4.90 7.71 1.92
C PHE A 224 4.07 8.87 2.49
N PRO A 225 4.35 9.34 3.70
CA PRO A 225 3.50 10.32 4.37
C PRO A 225 3.56 11.72 3.77
N GLU A 226 4.50 12.00 2.89
CA GLU A 226 4.51 13.21 2.05
C GLU A 226 3.36 13.21 1.03
N GLY A 227 2.90 12.02 0.61
CA GLY A 227 1.87 11.83 -0.40
C GLY A 227 2.24 12.52 -1.72
N VAL A 228 1.22 13.04 -2.39
CA VAL A 228 1.37 13.76 -3.67
C VAL A 228 2.34 14.94 -3.59
N ARG A 229 2.47 15.59 -2.41
CA ARG A 229 3.41 16.72 -2.22
C ARG A 229 4.86 16.29 -2.41
N GLY A 230 5.24 15.12 -1.90
CA GLY A 230 6.57 14.54 -2.09
C GLY A 230 6.87 14.24 -3.55
N MET A 231 5.92 13.58 -4.25
CA MET A 231 6.07 13.23 -5.67
C MET A 231 6.20 14.44 -6.60
N ASN A 232 5.47 15.52 -6.30
CA ASN A 232 5.36 16.66 -7.22
C ASN A 232 6.30 17.82 -6.89
N LYS A 233 7.30 17.60 -6.05
CA LYS A 233 8.35 18.59 -5.77
C LYS A 233 9.09 19.00 -7.06
N PRO A 234 9.38 20.28 -7.28
CA PRO A 234 10.32 20.70 -8.30
C PRO A 234 11.74 20.18 -7.99
N PHE A 235 12.55 19.98 -9.01
CA PHE A 235 13.92 19.48 -8.85
C PHE A 235 14.80 20.34 -7.94
N SER A 236 14.52 21.64 -7.82
CA SER A 236 15.20 22.56 -6.90
C SER A 236 15.00 22.21 -5.43
N GLU A 237 13.90 21.54 -5.09
CA GLU A 237 13.54 21.13 -3.73
C GLU A 237 13.88 19.67 -3.43
N ARG A 238 14.68 19.03 -4.30
CA ARG A 238 15.05 17.64 -4.10
C ARG A 238 15.70 17.42 -2.72
N TYR A 239 15.37 16.29 -2.09
CA TYR A 239 15.82 15.89 -0.75
C TYR A 239 15.33 16.79 0.39
N GLN A 240 14.45 17.75 0.13
CA GLN A 240 13.71 18.48 1.16
C GLN A 240 12.43 17.71 1.47
N LEU A 241 12.34 17.14 2.66
CA LEU A 241 11.15 16.42 3.11
C LEU A 241 9.99 17.39 3.27
N GLN A 242 8.87 17.09 2.63
CA GLN A 242 7.64 17.82 2.80
C GLN A 242 7.00 17.49 4.16
N GLU A 243 5.88 18.12 4.46
CA GLU A 243 5.13 17.82 5.67
C GLU A 243 4.57 16.39 5.63
N PHE A 244 4.74 15.67 6.73
CA PHE A 244 4.24 14.31 6.88
C PHE A 244 2.80 14.31 7.42
N GLY A 245 1.93 13.53 6.81
CA GLY A 245 0.60 13.26 7.36
C GLY A 245 0.67 12.37 8.60
N ASN A 246 -0.25 12.57 9.55
CA ASN A 246 -0.28 11.87 10.84
C ASN A 246 -0.85 10.43 10.76
N GLY A 247 -1.46 10.05 9.62
CA GLY A 247 -2.21 8.80 9.48
C GLY A 247 -1.39 7.55 9.75
N PHE A 248 -0.15 7.50 9.28
CA PHE A 248 0.74 6.35 9.49
C PHE A 248 1.11 6.14 10.96
N MET A 249 1.28 7.22 11.73
CA MET A 249 1.59 7.13 13.15
C MET A 249 0.39 6.62 13.95
N ARG A 250 -0.82 7.11 13.64
CA ARG A 250 -2.06 6.61 14.25
C ARG A 250 -2.26 5.12 13.93
N LEU A 251 -1.98 4.71 12.69
CA LEU A 251 -2.02 3.32 12.27
C LEU A 251 -1.02 2.45 13.05
N ALA A 252 0.23 2.90 13.18
CA ALA A 252 1.27 2.20 13.94
C ALA A 252 0.88 2.01 15.40
N LEU A 253 0.33 3.06 16.04
CA LEU A 253 -0.16 3.00 17.42
C LEU A 253 -1.37 2.06 17.56
N GLN A 254 -2.31 2.08 16.63
CA GLN A 254 -3.52 1.25 16.64
C GLN A 254 -3.20 -0.24 16.53
N THR A 255 -2.23 -0.59 15.68
CA THR A 255 -1.87 -1.98 15.39
C THR A 255 -0.66 -2.46 16.18
N ASN A 256 -0.05 -1.59 16.98
CA ASN A 256 1.22 -1.84 17.68
C ASN A 256 2.30 -2.36 16.72
N THR A 257 2.45 -1.68 15.57
CA THR A 257 3.35 -2.06 14.49
C THR A 257 4.63 -1.22 14.54
N PRO A 258 5.83 -1.84 14.48
CA PRO A 258 7.07 -1.10 14.38
C PRO A 258 7.17 -0.35 13.05
N ILE A 259 7.68 0.88 13.09
CA ILE A 259 7.95 1.70 11.92
C ILE A 259 9.40 1.52 11.51
N VAL A 260 9.63 1.10 10.26
CA VAL A 260 10.96 1.06 9.66
C VAL A 260 11.14 2.31 8.80
N PRO A 261 11.95 3.28 9.24
CA PRO A 261 12.25 4.46 8.42
C PRO A 261 13.15 4.06 7.25
N VAL A 262 12.81 4.52 6.05
CA VAL A 262 13.60 4.25 4.84
C VAL A 262 13.97 5.56 4.14
N ALA A 263 15.23 5.69 3.76
CA ALA A 263 15.71 6.80 2.95
C ALA A 263 16.13 6.31 1.55
N VAL A 264 15.62 6.96 0.52
CA VAL A 264 15.98 6.70 -0.87
C VAL A 264 16.76 7.89 -1.42
N VAL A 265 18.00 7.64 -1.83
CA VAL A 265 18.89 8.62 -2.48
C VAL A 265 19.10 8.17 -3.92
N GLY A 266 18.89 9.06 -4.87
CA GLY A 266 18.94 8.80 -6.32
C GLY A 266 17.57 8.89 -7.01
N SER A 267 16.48 8.67 -6.27
CA SER A 267 15.12 8.72 -6.81
C SER A 267 14.68 10.13 -7.25
N GLU A 268 15.09 11.15 -6.52
CA GLU A 268 14.71 12.55 -6.82
C GLU A 268 15.49 13.14 -8.02
N GLU A 269 16.51 12.44 -8.50
CA GLU A 269 17.31 12.85 -9.64
C GLU A 269 16.95 12.12 -10.94
N GLN A 270 16.07 11.11 -10.87
CA GLN A 270 15.62 10.35 -12.05
C GLN A 270 14.69 11.15 -12.96
N ALA A 271 13.92 12.11 -12.40
CA ALA A 271 12.97 12.94 -13.13
C ALA A 271 13.15 14.40 -12.75
N ILE A 272 13.44 15.22 -13.76
CA ILE A 272 13.67 16.66 -13.58
C ILE A 272 12.34 17.37 -13.79
N SER A 273 11.63 17.63 -12.69
CA SER A 273 10.39 18.41 -12.67
C SER A 273 10.73 19.90 -12.53
N ILE A 274 10.17 20.72 -13.41
CA ILE A 274 10.30 22.18 -13.37
C ILE A 274 9.08 22.87 -12.77
N GLY A 275 8.00 22.11 -12.52
CA GLY A 275 6.78 22.61 -11.93
C GLY A 275 5.56 21.75 -12.24
N ASN A 276 4.37 22.26 -11.91
CA ASN A 276 3.11 21.57 -12.12
C ASN A 276 2.14 22.42 -12.95
N PHE A 277 1.49 21.83 -13.95
CA PHE A 277 0.50 22.50 -14.79
C PHE A 277 -0.91 22.18 -14.29
N MET A 278 -1.40 23.02 -13.38
CA MET A 278 -2.68 22.81 -12.68
C MET A 278 -3.92 22.74 -13.58
N PRO A 279 -4.03 23.51 -14.73
CA PRO A 279 -5.19 23.37 -15.60
C PRO A 279 -5.37 21.95 -16.14
N LEU A 280 -4.27 21.31 -16.55
CA LEU A 280 -4.30 19.94 -17.08
C LEU A 280 -4.55 18.92 -15.96
N ALA A 281 -4.00 19.14 -14.77
CA ALA A 281 -4.30 18.32 -13.60
C ALA A 281 -5.81 18.30 -13.30
N ARG A 282 -6.46 19.45 -13.33
CA ARG A 282 -7.93 19.56 -13.12
C ARG A 282 -8.72 18.84 -14.21
N LEU A 283 -8.32 18.95 -15.47
CA LEU A 283 -8.96 18.29 -16.60
C LEU A 283 -8.98 16.75 -16.43
N PHE A 284 -7.90 16.16 -15.93
CA PHE A 284 -7.76 14.72 -15.70
C PHE A 284 -8.13 14.27 -14.28
N SER A 285 -8.68 15.19 -13.44
CA SER A 285 -8.99 14.90 -12.04
C SER A 285 -7.79 14.35 -11.25
N MET A 286 -6.59 14.78 -11.63
CA MET A 286 -5.33 14.43 -10.98
C MET A 286 -4.96 15.50 -9.96
N PRO A 287 -4.28 15.13 -8.86
CA PRO A 287 -3.86 16.09 -7.83
C PRO A 287 -2.79 17.08 -8.34
N ALA A 288 -1.98 16.67 -9.33
CA ALA A 288 -1.01 17.50 -10.01
C ALA A 288 -0.70 16.93 -11.40
N PHE A 289 -0.23 17.77 -12.33
CA PHE A 289 0.30 17.34 -13.61
C PHE A 289 1.70 17.93 -13.78
N PRO A 290 2.75 17.10 -13.58
CA PRO A 290 4.12 17.61 -13.59
C PRO A 290 4.60 17.96 -14.99
N ILE A 291 5.35 19.05 -15.09
CA ILE A 291 6.09 19.41 -16.28
C ILE A 291 7.51 18.85 -16.14
N LEU A 292 7.79 17.81 -16.90
CA LEU A 292 9.06 17.09 -16.85
C LEU A 292 9.95 17.46 -18.04
N LEU A 293 11.25 17.62 -17.79
CA LEU A 293 12.25 17.72 -18.85
C LEU A 293 12.58 16.34 -19.45
N ASN A 294 12.35 15.29 -18.71
CA ASN A 294 12.53 13.90 -19.16
C ASN A 294 11.34 13.06 -18.74
N TYR A 295 10.66 12.42 -19.70
CA TYR A 295 9.54 11.51 -19.43
C TYR A 295 10.01 10.07 -19.09
N PHE A 296 11.19 9.69 -19.59
CA PHE A 296 11.81 8.44 -19.20
C PHE A 296 12.80 8.72 -18.06
N PRO A 297 12.77 7.93 -16.97
CA PRO A 297 13.62 8.17 -15.82
C PRO A 297 15.09 8.08 -16.19
N LEU A 298 15.92 8.99 -15.67
CA LEU A 298 17.37 8.95 -15.86
C LEU A 298 17.96 7.75 -15.10
N PRO A 299 19.06 7.14 -15.60
CA PRO A 299 19.69 5.98 -14.99
C PRO A 299 20.52 6.33 -13.75
N THR A 300 19.92 7.04 -12.83
CA THR A 300 20.54 7.42 -11.56
C THR A 300 20.80 6.20 -10.70
N ARG A 301 21.87 6.20 -9.93
CA ARG A 301 22.14 5.12 -8.99
C ARG A 301 21.33 5.30 -7.73
N TYR A 302 20.55 4.29 -7.34
CA TYR A 302 19.79 4.32 -6.11
C TYR A 302 20.58 3.74 -4.94
N HIS A 303 20.49 4.45 -3.81
CA HIS A 303 20.94 3.97 -2.51
C HIS A 303 19.72 3.98 -1.58
N ILE A 304 19.34 2.80 -1.09
CA ILE A 304 18.20 2.63 -0.19
C ILE A 304 18.75 2.24 1.20
N TYR A 305 18.40 3.04 2.20
CA TYR A 305 18.82 2.80 3.57
C TYR A 305 17.62 2.42 4.42
N PHE A 306 17.65 1.22 5.01
CA PHE A 306 16.65 0.75 5.97
C PHE A 306 17.18 1.03 7.36
N GLY A 307 16.46 1.88 8.10
CA GLY A 307 16.83 2.23 9.48
C GLY A 307 16.38 1.17 10.47
N GLU A 308 16.82 1.32 11.70
CA GLU A 308 16.38 0.52 12.83
C GLU A 308 14.86 0.68 13.04
N PRO A 309 14.10 -0.38 13.35
CA PRO A 309 12.69 -0.29 13.69
C PRO A 309 12.45 0.63 14.88
N MET A 310 11.48 1.52 14.74
CA MET A 310 11.07 2.45 15.78
C MET A 310 9.72 2.00 16.35
N GLU A 311 9.70 1.71 17.64
CA GLU A 311 8.48 1.36 18.36
C GLU A 311 7.89 2.59 19.04
N PHE A 312 6.59 2.81 18.86
CA PHE A 312 5.88 3.91 19.49
C PHE A 312 4.76 3.36 20.38
N ARG A 313 4.56 4.00 21.53
CA ARG A 313 3.48 3.68 22.47
C ARG A 313 2.59 4.91 22.66
N GLY A 314 1.31 4.68 22.86
CA GLY A 314 0.31 5.73 23.09
C GLY A 314 -1.05 5.34 22.54
N ASN A 315 -1.98 6.26 22.61
CA ASN A 315 -3.33 6.06 22.08
C ASN A 315 -3.39 6.60 20.62
N PRO A 316 -3.90 5.85 19.64
CA PRO A 316 -4.08 6.35 18.27
C PRO A 316 -5.00 7.58 18.21
N ASN A 317 -5.82 7.82 19.22
CA ASN A 317 -6.71 8.97 19.33
C ASN A 317 -6.14 10.12 20.20
N ASP A 318 -4.84 10.07 20.56
CA ASP A 318 -4.18 11.19 21.23
C ASP A 318 -4.31 12.48 20.39
N GLU A 319 -4.21 13.62 21.07
CA GLU A 319 -4.24 14.94 20.45
C GLU A 319 -3.18 15.06 19.34
N ASP A 320 -3.48 15.83 18.30
CA ASP A 320 -2.61 15.98 17.14
C ASP A 320 -1.18 16.41 17.51
N GLU A 321 -1.02 17.26 18.51
CA GLU A 321 0.29 17.70 18.97
C GLU A 321 1.17 16.56 19.50
N VAL A 322 0.57 15.57 20.17
CA VAL A 322 1.28 14.38 20.69
C VAL A 322 1.68 13.46 19.53
N ILE A 323 0.79 13.30 18.56
CA ILE A 323 1.05 12.52 17.36
C ILE A 323 2.14 13.16 16.50
N VAL A 324 2.06 14.47 16.25
CA VAL A 324 3.05 15.22 15.46
C VAL A 324 4.45 15.10 16.05
N LYS A 325 4.62 15.13 17.36
CA LYS A 325 5.94 14.95 18.00
C LYS A 325 6.55 13.58 17.66
N LYS A 326 5.73 12.52 17.57
CA LYS A 326 6.19 11.18 17.17
C LYS A 326 6.48 11.11 15.67
N VAL A 327 5.67 11.77 14.84
CA VAL A 327 5.88 11.90 13.39
C VAL A 327 7.21 12.59 13.10
N GLU A 328 7.51 13.69 13.79
CA GLU A 328 8.77 14.43 13.61
C GLU A 328 10.01 13.60 13.99
N GLN A 329 9.91 12.65 14.92
CA GLN A 329 11.00 11.71 15.21
C GLN A 329 11.30 10.81 14.01
N VAL A 330 10.27 10.25 13.36
CA VAL A 330 10.44 9.42 12.17
C VAL A 330 10.98 10.25 11.01
N LYS A 331 10.41 11.45 10.79
CA LYS A 331 10.85 12.38 9.75
C LYS A 331 12.30 12.80 9.94
N GLY A 332 12.71 13.13 11.16
CA GLY A 332 14.08 13.46 11.51
C GLY A 332 15.04 12.30 11.22
N ARG A 333 14.64 11.07 11.55
CA ARG A 333 15.45 9.88 11.24
C ARG A 333 15.66 9.69 9.75
N ILE A 334 14.59 9.84 8.94
CA ILE A 334 14.67 9.76 7.47
C ILE A 334 15.56 10.87 6.92
N HIS A 335 15.41 12.10 7.42
CA HIS A 335 16.25 13.23 7.01
C HIS A 335 17.74 12.95 7.25
N ASP A 336 18.10 12.48 8.45
CA ASP A 336 19.48 12.15 8.80
C ASP A 336 20.07 11.06 7.89
N MET A 337 19.27 10.05 7.56
CA MET A 337 19.64 8.97 6.65
C MET A 337 19.85 9.49 5.22
N ILE A 338 18.97 10.38 4.72
CA ILE A 338 19.16 11.06 3.43
C ILE A 338 20.47 11.84 3.41
N GLN A 339 20.72 12.68 4.44
CA GLN A 339 21.92 13.49 4.51
C GLN A 339 23.20 12.63 4.58
N ARG A 340 23.14 11.50 5.29
CA ARG A 340 24.24 10.52 5.34
C ARG A 340 24.45 9.91 3.96
N GLY A 341 23.40 9.46 3.29
CA GLY A 341 23.46 8.87 1.97
C GLY A 341 24.02 9.82 0.91
N LEU A 342 23.59 11.09 0.94
CA LEU A 342 24.11 12.14 0.04
C LEU A 342 25.61 12.38 0.22
N ARG A 343 26.12 12.33 1.47
CA ARG A 343 27.56 12.46 1.74
C ARG A 343 28.38 11.23 1.34
N GLN A 344 27.79 10.03 1.42
CA GLN A 344 28.46 8.77 1.13
C GLN A 344 28.51 8.42 -0.36
N ARG A 345 27.54 8.86 -1.13
CA ARG A 345 27.52 8.58 -2.57
C ARG A 345 28.64 9.34 -3.29
N ARG A 346 29.30 8.65 -4.21
CA ARG A 346 30.41 9.22 -5.00
C ARG A 346 29.92 9.91 -6.27
N SER A 347 28.82 9.44 -6.84
CA SER A 347 28.27 9.93 -8.11
C SER A 347 26.76 9.73 -8.14
N ILE A 348 26.07 10.50 -9.00
CA ILE A 348 24.64 10.34 -9.28
C ILE A 348 24.42 9.12 -10.19
N PHE A 349 25.32 8.86 -11.11
CA PHE A 349 25.16 7.84 -12.15
C PHE A 349 26.05 6.59 -11.98
N PHE A 350 27.14 6.67 -11.18
CA PHE A 350 28.13 5.59 -11.07
C PHE A 350 28.46 5.23 -9.64
#